data_00896859a40f64c91407637b527696f1
#
_entry.id   00896859a40f64c91407637b527696f1
#
_cell.length_a   1.000
_cell.length_b   1.000
_cell.length_c   1.000
_cell.angle_alpha   90.00
_cell.angle_beta   90.00
_cell.angle_gamma   90.00
#
_symmetry.space_group_name_H-M   'P 1'
#
loop_
_entity.id
_entity.type
_entity.pdbx_description
1 polymer ?
#
loop_
_entity_poly.entity_id
_entity_poly.type
_entity_poly.pdbx_seq_one_letter_code
_entity_poly.pdbx_strand_id
1 'polypeptide(L)'
;DKPDLRYEITLKDVKEFTDASDFNAFKSAELVKGLVIEGGSKYSRKIIDELTEFVKKYKAKGLAWMKGENGVLTGGISKFFSNDLQVEMRSALKINDNDIIFLIGDKKMITLNALGSLRAEIAKQEKLSNANSFVPLWVTEFPMFEFDEETNRYTAMHHPFTAPKKADFKKLDSNPLNTRSRGYDLTINGHEIAGGSIRIHQPDIQVKIFSLLGLSHK
;
A
#
# COMPACT_ATOMS: atom_id res chain seq x y z
N ASP A 1 -0.68 -7.49 2.52
CA ASP A 1 -0.29 -8.89 2.42
C ASP A 1 -1.46 -9.85 2.24
N LYS A 2 -2.67 -9.50 2.73
CA LYS A 2 -3.86 -10.37 2.70
C LYS A 2 -5.03 -9.61 2.09
N PRO A 3 -5.03 -9.35 0.77
CA PRO A 3 -6.05 -8.54 0.13
C PRO A 3 -7.41 -9.23 0.14
N ASP A 4 -8.45 -8.44 0.41
CA ASP A 4 -9.85 -8.85 0.26
C ASP A 4 -10.43 -8.19 -0.98
N LEU A 5 -10.86 -8.98 -1.96
CA LEU A 5 -11.38 -8.51 -3.25
C LEU A 5 -12.90 -8.49 -3.31
N ARG A 6 -13.62 -8.72 -2.19
CA ARG A 6 -15.08 -8.67 -2.16
C ARG A 6 -15.65 -7.26 -2.29
N TYR A 7 -14.82 -6.24 -2.27
CA TYR A 7 -15.19 -4.83 -2.43
C TYR A 7 -14.17 -4.10 -3.31
N GLU A 8 -14.66 -3.17 -4.13
CA GLU A 8 -13.90 -2.56 -5.24
C GLU A 8 -13.10 -1.31 -4.84
N ILE A 9 -12.83 -1.10 -3.57
CA ILE A 9 -11.97 0.01 -3.14
C ILE A 9 -10.52 -0.34 -3.47
N THR A 10 -9.84 0.46 -4.29
CA THR A 10 -8.44 0.26 -4.67
C THR A 10 -7.60 1.49 -4.37
N LEU A 11 -6.30 1.28 -4.08
CA LEU A 11 -5.35 2.38 -3.93
C LEU A 11 -5.10 3.02 -5.29
N LYS A 12 -5.27 4.35 -5.37
CA LYS A 12 -5.08 5.14 -6.58
C LYS A 12 -3.74 5.87 -6.54
N ASP A 13 -3.08 5.97 -7.69
CA ASP A 13 -1.94 6.87 -7.85
C ASP A 13 -2.44 8.30 -7.89
N VAL A 14 -1.87 9.15 -7.05
CA VAL A 14 -2.26 10.56 -6.92
C VAL A 14 -1.06 11.50 -6.91
N LYS A 15 0.15 10.95 -7.10
CA LYS A 15 1.38 11.73 -6.95
C LYS A 15 1.46 12.87 -7.94
N GLU A 16 1.06 12.68 -9.18
CA GLU A 16 1.05 13.73 -10.21
C GLU A 16 0.20 14.95 -9.78
N PHE A 17 -0.98 14.72 -9.20
CA PHE A 17 -1.87 15.79 -8.73
C PHE A 17 -1.32 16.46 -7.48
N THR A 18 -0.72 15.70 -6.56
CA THR A 18 -0.16 16.26 -5.33
C THR A 18 1.13 17.02 -5.58
N ASP A 19 1.95 16.62 -6.55
CA ASP A 19 3.17 17.34 -6.96
C ASP A 19 2.82 18.66 -7.66
N ALA A 20 1.73 18.71 -8.43
CA ALA A 20 1.21 19.91 -9.09
C ALA A 20 0.47 20.87 -8.14
N SER A 21 0.16 20.45 -6.91
CA SER A 21 -0.56 21.24 -5.92
C SER A 21 0.39 22.06 -5.04
N ASP A 22 -0.18 23.03 -4.32
CA ASP A 22 0.53 23.80 -3.30
C ASP A 22 0.61 23.08 -1.94
N PHE A 23 0.20 21.81 -1.86
CA PHE A 23 0.23 21.04 -0.61
C PHE A 23 1.61 20.47 -0.34
N ASN A 24 2.44 21.24 0.32
CA ASN A 24 3.85 20.93 0.55
C ASN A 24 4.12 19.67 1.40
N ALA A 25 3.16 19.23 2.23
CA ALA A 25 3.37 18.08 3.11
C ALA A 25 3.65 16.76 2.34
N PHE A 26 3.24 16.65 1.07
CA PHE A 26 3.46 15.46 0.25
C PHE A 26 4.69 15.55 -0.66
N LYS A 27 5.31 16.72 -0.81
CA LYS A 27 6.46 16.91 -1.71
C LYS A 27 7.68 16.07 -1.35
N SER A 28 7.88 15.82 -0.06
CA SER A 28 8.98 14.97 0.44
C SER A 28 8.63 13.50 0.60
N ALA A 29 7.39 13.10 0.27
CA ALA A 29 6.95 11.73 0.42
C ALA A 29 7.52 10.84 -0.69
N GLU A 30 8.01 9.67 -0.32
CA GLU A 30 8.46 8.65 -1.26
C GLU A 30 7.30 8.13 -2.12
N LEU A 31 6.13 7.98 -1.51
CA LEU A 31 4.91 7.51 -2.17
C LEU A 31 3.70 8.29 -1.67
N VAL A 32 2.84 8.71 -2.59
CA VAL A 32 1.52 9.27 -2.27
C VAL A 32 0.45 8.42 -2.96
N LYS A 33 -0.50 7.92 -2.19
CA LYS A 33 -1.64 7.16 -2.69
C LYS A 33 -2.93 7.70 -2.10
N GLY A 34 -4.04 7.42 -2.78
CA GLY A 34 -5.37 7.79 -2.34
C GLY A 34 -6.36 6.62 -2.34
N LEU A 35 -7.42 6.76 -1.55
CA LEU A 35 -8.60 5.89 -1.53
C LEU A 35 -9.83 6.74 -1.81
N VAL A 36 -10.58 6.42 -2.85
CA VAL A 36 -11.89 7.01 -3.12
C VAL A 36 -12.96 6.13 -2.49
N ILE A 37 -13.82 6.74 -1.68
CA ILE A 37 -14.93 6.05 -1.00
C ILE A 37 -16.24 6.65 -1.53
N GLU A 38 -16.99 5.85 -2.23
CA GLU A 38 -18.30 6.23 -2.76
C GLU A 38 -19.27 6.56 -1.62
N GLY A 39 -20.02 7.65 -1.78
CA GLY A 39 -20.93 8.14 -0.75
C GLY A 39 -20.29 8.57 0.57
N GLY A 40 -18.95 8.69 0.61
CA GLY A 40 -18.19 9.00 1.83
C GLY A 40 -18.25 10.47 2.25
N SER A 41 -18.88 11.36 1.49
CA SER A 41 -19.07 12.77 1.91
C SER A 41 -19.93 12.88 3.19
N LYS A 42 -20.72 11.86 3.50
CA LYS A 42 -21.49 11.72 4.74
C LYS A 42 -20.62 11.66 6.01
N TYR A 43 -19.31 11.35 5.87
CA TYR A 43 -18.42 11.25 7.04
C TYR A 43 -18.30 12.62 7.72
N SER A 44 -18.69 12.64 8.99
CA SER A 44 -18.55 13.81 9.84
C SER A 44 -17.07 14.07 10.14
N ARG A 45 -16.76 15.28 10.60
CA ARG A 45 -15.42 15.62 11.05
C ARG A 45 -14.90 14.64 12.13
N LYS A 46 -15.78 14.26 13.06
CA LYS A 46 -15.45 13.28 14.10
C LYS A 46 -15.00 11.94 13.52
N ILE A 47 -15.74 11.40 12.53
CA ILE A 47 -15.36 10.13 11.87
C ILE A 47 -14.00 10.27 11.16
N ILE A 48 -13.79 11.38 10.46
CA ILE A 48 -12.50 11.62 9.77
C ILE A 48 -11.35 11.72 10.77
N ASP A 49 -11.57 12.35 11.92
CA ASP A 49 -10.57 12.45 12.98
C ASP A 49 -10.28 11.07 13.60
N GLU A 50 -11.30 10.24 13.82
CA GLU A 50 -11.14 8.83 14.26
C GLU A 50 -10.34 8.00 13.25
N LEU A 51 -10.63 8.12 11.95
CA LEU A 51 -9.86 7.47 10.88
C LEU A 51 -8.41 8.00 10.80
N THR A 52 -8.20 9.27 11.12
CA THR A 52 -6.86 9.87 11.21
C THR A 52 -6.06 9.25 12.36
N GLU A 53 -6.67 9.11 13.53
CA GLU A 53 -6.02 8.41 14.66
C GLU A 53 -5.79 6.91 14.35
N PHE A 54 -6.68 6.30 13.59
CA PHE A 54 -6.50 4.91 13.16
C PHE A 54 -5.25 4.73 12.29
N VAL A 55 -5.03 5.57 11.27
CA VAL A 55 -3.85 5.44 10.39
C VAL A 55 -2.54 5.78 11.09
N LYS A 56 -2.55 6.59 12.15
CA LYS A 56 -1.36 6.86 12.97
C LYS A 56 -0.82 5.60 13.66
N LYS A 57 -1.66 4.60 13.96
CA LYS A 57 -1.23 3.30 14.49
C LYS A 57 -0.29 2.57 13.52
N TYR A 58 -0.36 2.90 12.24
CA TYR A 58 0.51 2.39 11.17
C TYR A 58 1.64 3.35 10.82
N LYS A 59 1.98 4.27 11.73
CA LYS A 59 3.07 5.26 11.62
C LYS A 59 2.84 6.35 10.56
N ALA A 60 1.63 6.47 9.99
CA ALA A 60 1.31 7.59 9.11
C ALA A 60 1.23 8.89 9.92
N LYS A 61 1.77 9.99 9.37
CA LYS A 61 1.78 11.31 10.03
C LYS A 61 0.39 11.94 10.14
N GLY A 62 -0.52 11.56 9.24
CA GLY A 62 -1.89 12.07 9.18
C GLY A 62 -2.67 11.49 8.00
N LEU A 63 -3.93 11.89 7.90
CA LEU A 63 -4.84 11.51 6.83
C LEU A 63 -5.39 12.79 6.18
N ALA A 64 -4.94 13.09 4.97
CA ALA A 64 -5.51 14.17 4.18
C ALA A 64 -6.80 13.69 3.50
N TRP A 65 -7.73 14.60 3.23
CA TRP A 65 -9.00 14.27 2.62
C TRP A 65 -9.59 15.44 1.83
N MET A 66 -10.45 15.12 0.88
CA MET A 66 -11.30 16.08 0.15
C MET A 66 -12.62 15.39 -0.20
N LYS A 67 -13.72 16.15 -0.27
CA LYS A 67 -15.06 15.66 -0.64
C LYS A 67 -15.45 16.16 -2.02
N GLY A 68 -16.15 15.34 -2.81
CA GLY A 68 -16.77 15.75 -4.05
C GLY A 68 -18.12 16.41 -3.79
N GLU A 69 -18.28 17.68 -4.17
CA GLU A 69 -19.52 18.45 -4.02
C GLU A 69 -19.67 19.43 -5.19
N ASN A 70 -20.86 19.46 -5.82
CA ASN A 70 -21.21 20.42 -6.88
C ASN A 70 -20.14 20.55 -8.00
N GLY A 71 -19.56 19.45 -8.41
CA GLY A 71 -18.56 19.42 -9.48
C GLY A 71 -17.14 19.80 -9.07
N VAL A 72 -16.88 20.12 -7.81
CA VAL A 72 -15.55 20.50 -7.28
C VAL A 72 -15.14 19.61 -6.10
N LEU A 73 -13.88 19.75 -5.65
CA LEU A 73 -13.41 19.15 -4.41
C LEU A 73 -13.47 20.19 -3.28
N THR A 74 -14.03 19.80 -2.14
CA THR A 74 -14.22 20.69 -0.99
C THR A 74 -13.59 20.12 0.29
N GLY A 75 -13.36 21.00 1.26
CA GLY A 75 -12.85 20.61 2.59
C GLY A 75 -11.39 20.12 2.60
N GLY A 76 -10.92 19.79 3.79
CA GLY A 76 -9.58 19.24 4.01
C GLY A 76 -8.46 20.05 3.34
N ILE A 77 -7.79 19.44 2.37
CA ILE A 77 -6.67 20.03 1.65
C ILE A 77 -7.07 20.63 0.28
N SER A 78 -8.35 20.69 -0.07
CA SER A 78 -8.83 21.14 -1.39
C SER A 78 -8.34 22.53 -1.78
N LYS A 79 -8.18 23.45 -0.82
CA LYS A 79 -7.70 24.83 -1.04
C LYS A 79 -6.28 24.92 -1.64
N PHE A 80 -5.51 23.85 -1.60
CA PHE A 80 -4.16 23.76 -2.16
C PHE A 80 -4.15 23.27 -3.61
N PHE A 81 -5.31 22.94 -4.16
CA PHE A 81 -5.50 22.46 -5.53
C PHE A 81 -6.24 23.51 -6.34
N SER A 82 -5.68 23.94 -7.47
CA SER A 82 -6.38 24.86 -8.38
C SER A 82 -7.67 24.19 -8.91
N ASN A 83 -8.62 25.00 -9.40
CA ASN A 83 -9.87 24.46 -9.94
C ASN A 83 -9.62 23.48 -11.09
N ASP A 84 -8.71 23.80 -12.00
CA ASP A 84 -8.36 22.92 -13.13
C ASP A 84 -7.79 21.58 -12.65
N LEU A 85 -6.89 21.62 -11.69
CA LEU A 85 -6.29 20.42 -11.09
C LEU A 85 -7.32 19.55 -10.36
N GLN A 86 -8.31 20.18 -9.70
CA GLN A 86 -9.42 19.46 -9.07
C GLN A 86 -10.31 18.74 -10.11
N VAL A 87 -10.61 19.39 -11.22
CA VAL A 87 -11.41 18.82 -12.31
C VAL A 87 -10.66 17.63 -12.93
N GLU A 88 -9.38 17.80 -13.22
CA GLU A 88 -8.53 16.73 -13.77
C GLU A 88 -8.45 15.52 -12.81
N MET A 89 -8.17 15.76 -11.53
CA MET A 89 -8.09 14.73 -10.50
C MET A 89 -9.42 13.98 -10.33
N ARG A 90 -10.55 14.70 -10.32
CA ARG A 90 -11.88 14.10 -10.25
C ARG A 90 -12.14 13.16 -11.44
N SER A 91 -11.81 13.63 -12.64
CA SER A 91 -12.00 12.83 -13.87
C SER A 91 -11.13 11.58 -13.87
N ALA A 92 -9.83 11.73 -13.60
CA ALA A 92 -8.87 10.62 -13.61
C ALA A 92 -9.16 9.56 -12.54
N LEU A 93 -9.56 9.99 -11.35
CA LEU A 93 -9.82 9.10 -10.21
C LEU A 93 -11.28 8.68 -10.09
N LYS A 94 -12.16 9.19 -10.95
CA LYS A 94 -13.62 8.96 -10.95
C LYS A 94 -14.25 9.34 -9.60
N ILE A 95 -13.93 10.54 -9.10
CA ILE A 95 -14.53 11.06 -7.87
C ILE A 95 -15.82 11.79 -8.24
N ASN A 96 -16.95 11.25 -7.83
CA ASN A 96 -18.27 11.84 -8.04
C ASN A 96 -18.65 12.80 -6.90
N ASP A 97 -19.78 13.51 -7.10
CA ASP A 97 -20.39 14.21 -5.98
C ASP A 97 -20.84 13.19 -4.93
N ASN A 98 -20.76 13.57 -3.67
CA ASN A 98 -20.96 12.74 -2.47
C ASN A 98 -19.85 11.72 -2.16
N ASP A 99 -18.77 11.64 -2.92
CA ASP A 99 -17.61 10.81 -2.58
C ASP A 99 -16.65 11.56 -1.65
N ILE A 100 -15.77 10.81 -1.02
CA ILE A 100 -14.60 11.34 -0.31
C ILE A 100 -13.35 10.64 -0.82
N ILE A 101 -12.27 11.40 -0.98
CA ILE A 101 -10.94 10.84 -1.19
C ILE A 101 -10.09 11.04 0.05
N PHE A 102 -9.47 9.98 0.53
CA PHE A 102 -8.42 9.99 1.55
C PHE A 102 -7.06 9.83 0.91
N LEU A 103 -6.05 10.56 1.41
CA LEU A 103 -4.70 10.55 0.88
C LEU A 103 -3.68 10.40 2.01
N ILE A 104 -2.65 9.58 1.77
CA ILE A 104 -1.47 9.48 2.63
C ILE A 104 -0.22 9.61 1.76
N GLY A 105 0.73 10.41 2.23
CA GLY A 105 2.07 10.55 1.65
C GLY A 105 3.13 10.38 2.73
N ASP A 106 4.00 9.36 2.57
CA ASP A 106 5.08 9.04 3.52
C ASP A 106 6.12 8.10 2.85
N LYS A 107 6.97 7.43 3.62
CA LYS A 107 7.76 6.28 3.17
C LYS A 107 6.83 5.22 2.54
N LYS A 108 7.28 4.55 1.50
CA LYS A 108 6.46 3.60 0.71
C LYS A 108 5.69 2.59 1.59
N MET A 109 6.39 1.92 2.50
CA MET A 109 5.75 0.89 3.35
C MET A 109 4.72 1.48 4.32
N ILE A 110 4.97 2.68 4.86
CA ILE A 110 4.01 3.37 5.73
C ILE A 110 2.74 3.70 4.96
N THR A 111 2.88 4.32 3.78
CA THR A 111 1.74 4.68 2.93
C THR A 111 0.89 3.47 2.57
N LEU A 112 1.52 2.37 2.11
CA LEU A 112 0.81 1.17 1.69
C LEU A 112 0.12 0.45 2.86
N ASN A 113 0.80 0.31 4.00
CA ASN A 113 0.25 -0.35 5.19
C ASN A 113 -0.91 0.46 5.80
N ALA A 114 -0.73 1.77 5.93
CA ALA A 114 -1.77 2.63 6.51
C ALA A 114 -3.03 2.68 5.63
N LEU A 115 -2.89 2.89 4.31
CA LEU A 115 -4.03 2.90 3.40
C LEU A 115 -4.65 1.51 3.20
N GLY A 116 -3.85 0.45 3.16
CA GLY A 116 -4.36 -0.91 3.10
C GLY A 116 -5.20 -1.28 4.31
N SER A 117 -4.77 -0.89 5.51
CA SER A 117 -5.52 -1.09 6.75
C SER A 117 -6.75 -0.19 6.82
N LEU A 118 -6.65 1.07 6.38
CA LEU A 118 -7.78 2.00 6.29
C LEU A 118 -8.86 1.46 5.34
N ARG A 119 -8.45 0.93 4.18
CA ARG A 119 -9.34 0.28 3.21
C ARG A 119 -10.16 -0.84 3.85
N ALA A 120 -9.50 -1.72 4.60
CA ALA A 120 -10.16 -2.83 5.27
C ALA A 120 -11.09 -2.36 6.41
N GLU A 121 -10.68 -1.35 7.18
CA GLU A 121 -11.49 -0.77 8.25
C GLU A 121 -12.76 -0.11 7.72
N ILE A 122 -12.66 0.70 6.65
CA ILE A 122 -13.81 1.31 6.01
C ILE A 122 -14.75 0.24 5.44
N ALA A 123 -14.22 -0.77 4.75
CA ALA A 123 -15.02 -1.85 4.21
C ALA A 123 -15.80 -2.62 5.30
N LYS A 124 -15.20 -2.77 6.48
CA LYS A 124 -15.84 -3.38 7.65
C LYS A 124 -16.94 -2.48 8.23
N GLN A 125 -16.66 -1.19 8.43
CA GLN A 125 -17.62 -0.21 8.97
C GLN A 125 -18.84 -0.06 8.06
N GLU A 126 -18.62 0.03 6.74
CA GLU A 126 -19.67 0.17 5.72
C GLU A 126 -20.30 -1.17 5.31
N LYS A 127 -19.84 -2.30 5.87
CA LYS A 127 -20.35 -3.66 5.57
C LYS A 127 -20.32 -3.99 4.08
N LEU A 128 -19.26 -3.61 3.37
CA LEU A 128 -19.15 -3.75 1.92
C LEU A 128 -18.91 -5.20 1.47
N SER A 129 -18.44 -6.08 2.34
CA SER A 129 -18.15 -7.46 1.99
C SER A 129 -19.39 -8.36 2.09
N ASN A 130 -19.68 -9.11 1.03
CA ASN A 130 -20.66 -10.17 1.08
C ASN A 130 -20.10 -11.39 1.82
N ALA A 131 -20.70 -11.78 2.94
CA ALA A 131 -20.26 -12.91 3.76
C ALA A 131 -20.31 -14.27 3.02
N ASN A 132 -21.20 -14.40 2.03
CA ASN A 132 -21.38 -15.63 1.25
C ASN A 132 -20.49 -15.69 -0.02
N SER A 133 -19.68 -14.67 -0.25
CA SER A 133 -18.77 -14.64 -1.39
C SER A 133 -17.36 -15.10 -0.96
N PHE A 134 -16.77 -16.00 -1.75
CA PHE A 134 -15.40 -16.48 -1.60
C PHE A 134 -14.59 -16.07 -2.83
N VAL A 135 -13.64 -15.16 -2.65
CA VAL A 135 -12.84 -14.62 -3.74
C VAL A 135 -11.36 -14.96 -3.51
N PRO A 136 -10.86 -16.05 -4.14
CA PRO A 136 -9.47 -16.45 -4.01
C PRO A 136 -8.55 -15.55 -4.85
N LEU A 137 -7.34 -15.33 -4.35
CA LEU A 137 -6.28 -14.57 -5.01
C LEU A 137 -4.91 -15.18 -4.71
N TRP A 138 -4.07 -15.33 -5.73
CA TRP A 138 -2.65 -15.59 -5.55
C TRP A 138 -1.88 -14.28 -5.37
N VAL A 139 -1.19 -14.16 -4.24
CA VAL A 139 -0.20 -13.11 -4.01
C VAL A 139 1.16 -13.65 -4.38
N THR A 140 1.86 -12.95 -5.25
CA THR A 140 3.17 -13.36 -5.78
C THR A 140 4.11 -12.17 -5.84
N GLU A 141 5.37 -12.42 -6.22
CA GLU A 141 6.36 -11.36 -6.43
C GLU A 141 6.71 -10.56 -5.17
N PHE A 142 6.65 -11.22 -4.02
CA PHE A 142 7.08 -10.62 -2.77
C PHE A 142 8.52 -10.10 -2.85
N PRO A 143 8.87 -8.98 -2.19
CA PRO A 143 10.25 -8.66 -1.90
C PRO A 143 10.95 -9.84 -1.27
N MET A 144 12.21 -10.08 -1.62
CA MET A 144 12.97 -11.17 -1.02
C MET A 144 13.51 -10.81 0.36
N PHE A 145 13.83 -9.52 0.54
CA PHE A 145 14.43 -8.98 1.74
C PHE A 145 13.67 -7.77 2.25
N GLU A 146 13.71 -7.58 3.55
CA GLU A 146 13.42 -6.34 4.25
C GLU A 146 14.73 -5.81 4.85
N PHE A 147 14.80 -4.49 5.02
CA PHE A 147 15.91 -3.87 5.72
C PHE A 147 15.45 -3.40 7.10
N ASP A 148 16.09 -3.94 8.11
CA ASP A 148 15.87 -3.53 9.49
C ASP A 148 16.79 -2.36 9.83
N GLU A 149 16.20 -1.17 9.97
CA GLU A 149 16.91 0.07 10.28
C GLU A 149 17.54 0.03 11.70
N GLU A 150 16.96 -0.74 12.63
CA GLU A 150 17.47 -0.81 14.02
C GLU A 150 18.74 -1.65 14.11
N THR A 151 18.74 -2.79 13.42
CA THR A 151 19.91 -3.70 13.42
C THR A 151 20.84 -3.45 12.24
N ASN A 152 20.47 -2.56 11.31
CA ASN A 152 21.22 -2.25 10.08
C ASN A 152 21.53 -3.51 9.26
N ARG A 153 20.54 -4.40 9.09
CA ARG A 153 20.71 -5.70 8.42
C ARG A 153 19.54 -6.01 7.48
N TYR A 154 19.83 -6.82 6.49
CA TYR A 154 18.79 -7.47 5.70
C TYR A 154 18.19 -8.64 6.48
N THR A 155 16.88 -8.78 6.43
CA THR A 155 16.13 -9.94 6.90
C THR A 155 15.39 -10.58 5.73
N ALA A 156 15.20 -11.89 5.77
CA ALA A 156 14.40 -12.56 4.74
C ALA A 156 12.92 -12.27 5.00
N MET A 157 12.18 -11.81 3.96
CA MET A 157 10.74 -11.54 4.06
C MET A 157 9.95 -12.78 4.52
N HIS A 158 10.28 -13.96 3.98
CA HIS A 158 9.62 -15.22 4.32
C HIS A 158 10.61 -16.25 4.87
N HIS A 159 11.52 -16.72 4.02
CA HIS A 159 12.43 -17.80 4.40
C HIS A 159 13.75 -17.70 3.62
N PRO A 160 14.92 -17.88 4.26
CA PRO A 160 16.24 -17.75 3.62
C PRO A 160 16.52 -18.79 2.52
N PHE A 161 15.71 -19.84 2.41
CA PHE A 161 15.82 -20.84 1.33
C PHE A 161 14.86 -20.58 0.16
N THR A 162 14.09 -19.51 0.17
CA THR A 162 13.24 -19.09 -0.93
C THR A 162 14.11 -18.64 -2.11
N ALA A 163 13.84 -19.15 -3.32
CA ALA A 163 14.59 -18.73 -4.49
C ALA A 163 14.22 -17.31 -4.94
N PRO A 164 15.19 -16.50 -5.38
CA PRO A 164 14.91 -15.26 -6.09
C PRO A 164 14.36 -15.53 -7.49
N LYS A 165 13.63 -14.58 -8.07
CA LYS A 165 13.28 -14.62 -9.49
C LYS A 165 14.54 -14.57 -10.35
N LYS A 166 14.63 -15.42 -11.37
CA LYS A 166 15.80 -15.48 -12.28
C LYS A 166 16.12 -14.11 -12.90
N ALA A 167 15.10 -13.34 -13.27
CA ALA A 167 15.26 -12.01 -13.84
C ALA A 167 15.90 -10.99 -12.88
N ASP A 168 15.86 -11.27 -11.59
CA ASP A 168 16.35 -10.38 -10.54
C ASP A 168 17.70 -10.82 -9.94
N PHE A 169 18.34 -11.88 -10.46
CA PHE A 169 19.62 -12.39 -9.92
C PHE A 169 20.72 -11.32 -9.82
N LYS A 170 20.81 -10.44 -10.81
CA LYS A 170 21.78 -9.34 -10.80
C LYS A 170 21.51 -8.30 -9.71
N LYS A 171 20.26 -8.19 -9.26
CA LYS A 171 19.87 -7.26 -8.20
C LYS A 171 20.38 -7.68 -6.83
N LEU A 172 20.66 -8.97 -6.63
CA LEU A 172 21.27 -9.47 -5.38
C LEU A 172 22.59 -8.74 -5.07
N ASP A 173 23.35 -8.33 -6.09
CA ASP A 173 24.59 -7.59 -5.93
C ASP A 173 24.41 -6.08 -5.87
N SER A 174 23.50 -5.55 -6.68
CA SER A 174 23.39 -4.11 -6.91
C SER A 174 22.30 -3.44 -6.06
N ASN A 175 21.20 -4.15 -5.81
CA ASN A 175 20.06 -3.63 -5.05
C ASN A 175 19.21 -4.78 -4.48
N PRO A 176 19.64 -5.43 -3.38
CA PRO A 176 18.96 -6.58 -2.80
C PRO A 176 17.48 -6.34 -2.47
N LEU A 177 17.12 -5.14 -2.00
CA LEU A 177 15.73 -4.79 -1.65
C LEU A 177 14.76 -4.81 -2.83
N ASN A 178 15.26 -4.65 -4.04
CA ASN A 178 14.45 -4.74 -5.27
C ASN A 178 14.45 -6.16 -5.89
N THR A 179 15.01 -7.16 -5.19
CA THR A 179 14.95 -8.56 -5.60
C THR A 179 13.62 -9.16 -5.19
N ARG A 180 12.88 -9.73 -6.15
CA ARG A 180 11.62 -10.44 -5.91
C ARG A 180 11.90 -11.91 -5.63
N SER A 181 11.15 -12.46 -4.69
CA SER A 181 11.18 -13.88 -4.36
C SER A 181 10.25 -14.70 -5.27
N ARG A 182 10.42 -16.01 -5.24
CA ARG A 182 9.49 -17.00 -5.80
C ARG A 182 8.59 -17.60 -4.72
N GLY A 183 8.26 -16.79 -3.70
CA GLY A 183 7.21 -17.07 -2.76
C GLY A 183 5.83 -16.81 -3.38
N TYR A 184 4.82 -17.47 -2.87
CA TYR A 184 3.44 -17.32 -3.28
C TYR A 184 2.50 -17.68 -2.12
N ASP A 185 1.43 -16.90 -1.94
CA ASP A 185 0.39 -17.17 -0.97
C ASP A 185 -0.98 -17.19 -1.65
N LEU A 186 -1.81 -18.15 -1.28
CA LEU A 186 -3.23 -18.17 -1.62
C LEU A 186 -3.99 -17.45 -0.52
N THR A 187 -4.66 -16.37 -0.86
CA THR A 187 -5.53 -15.65 0.07
C THR A 187 -6.98 -15.77 -0.36
N ILE A 188 -7.88 -15.88 0.59
CA ILE A 188 -9.34 -15.84 0.38
C ILE A 188 -9.91 -14.83 1.37
N ASN A 189 -10.63 -13.83 0.88
CA ASN A 189 -11.35 -12.86 1.71
C ASN A 189 -10.46 -12.18 2.78
N GLY A 190 -9.23 -11.85 2.45
CA GLY A 190 -8.29 -11.23 3.38
C GLY A 190 -7.58 -12.19 4.33
N HIS A 191 -7.75 -13.50 4.16
CA HIS A 191 -7.08 -14.53 4.95
C HIS A 191 -6.15 -15.37 4.08
N GLU A 192 -4.92 -15.57 4.54
CA GLU A 192 -4.00 -16.54 3.96
C GLU A 192 -4.46 -17.96 4.30
N ILE A 193 -4.71 -18.75 3.26
CA ILE A 193 -5.20 -20.11 3.39
C ILE A 193 -4.09 -21.13 3.15
N ALA A 194 -3.18 -20.82 2.24
CA ALA A 194 -2.03 -21.64 1.92
C ALA A 194 -0.90 -20.76 1.37
N GLY A 195 0.33 -21.20 1.52
CA GLY A 195 1.48 -20.51 0.96
C GLY A 195 2.64 -21.47 0.72
N GLY A 196 3.60 -21.02 -0.05
CA GLY A 196 4.80 -21.78 -0.34
C GLY A 196 5.84 -21.00 -1.15
N SER A 197 6.90 -21.69 -1.52
CA SER A 197 7.93 -21.08 -2.35
C SER A 197 8.69 -22.14 -3.16
N ILE A 198 9.20 -21.71 -4.29
CA ILE A 198 10.25 -22.46 -4.98
C ILE A 198 11.54 -22.25 -4.19
N ARG A 199 12.18 -23.35 -3.80
CA ARG A 199 13.41 -23.31 -3.00
C ARG A 199 14.65 -23.13 -3.88
N ILE A 200 15.71 -22.60 -3.26
CA ILE A 200 17.03 -22.51 -3.88
C ILE A 200 17.60 -23.93 -3.99
N HIS A 201 18.12 -24.26 -5.15
CA HIS A 201 18.81 -25.52 -5.44
C HIS A 201 20.22 -25.30 -6.00
N GLN A 202 20.65 -24.04 -6.10
CA GLN A 202 21.97 -23.62 -6.57
C GLN A 202 22.80 -23.20 -5.37
N PRO A 203 23.91 -23.90 -5.02
CA PRO A 203 24.72 -23.58 -3.82
C PRO A 203 25.30 -22.19 -3.83
N ASP A 204 25.74 -21.68 -4.97
CA ASP A 204 26.27 -20.32 -5.14
C ASP A 204 25.24 -19.23 -4.79
N ILE A 205 24.00 -19.40 -5.22
CA ILE A 205 22.90 -18.50 -4.88
C ILE A 205 22.59 -18.57 -3.38
N GLN A 206 22.58 -19.77 -2.79
CA GLN A 206 22.32 -19.93 -1.36
C GLN A 206 23.40 -19.26 -0.50
N VAL A 207 24.68 -19.46 -0.85
CA VAL A 207 25.80 -18.81 -0.15
C VAL A 207 25.67 -17.30 -0.23
N LYS A 208 25.33 -16.74 -1.39
CA LYS A 208 25.15 -15.32 -1.58
C LYS A 208 24.03 -14.76 -0.70
N ILE A 209 22.89 -15.44 -0.63
CA ILE A 209 21.76 -15.03 0.20
C ILE A 209 22.13 -15.08 1.69
N PHE A 210 22.81 -16.13 2.13
CA PHE A 210 23.30 -16.21 3.51
C PHE A 210 24.25 -15.08 3.83
N SER A 211 25.18 -14.74 2.93
CA SER A 211 26.07 -13.59 3.11
C SER A 211 25.31 -12.28 3.26
N LEU A 212 24.28 -12.03 2.44
CA LEU A 212 23.43 -10.84 2.54
C LEU A 212 22.67 -10.75 3.87
N LEU A 213 22.24 -11.89 4.40
CA LEU A 213 21.55 -11.99 5.69
C LEU A 213 22.51 -11.97 6.89
N GLY A 214 23.82 -11.91 6.67
CA GLY A 214 24.82 -12.00 7.74
C GLY A 214 24.90 -13.39 8.40
N LEU A 215 24.43 -14.43 7.71
CA LEU A 215 24.53 -15.83 8.12
C LEU A 215 25.86 -16.39 7.61
N SER A 216 26.88 -16.44 8.47
CA SER A 216 28.16 -17.07 8.11
C SER A 216 28.05 -18.60 8.13
N HIS A 217 28.75 -19.27 7.21
CA HIS A 217 29.08 -20.68 7.40
C HIS A 217 29.97 -20.81 8.65
N LYS A 218 29.48 -21.50 9.65
CA LYS A 218 30.32 -22.10 10.68
C LYS A 218 30.68 -23.50 10.25
#